data_43a1f8f350bdf7466054d0a330399b6d
#
_entry.id   43a1f8f350bdf7466054d0a330399b6d
#
_cell.length_a   1.000
_cell.length_b   1.000
_cell.length_c   1.000
_cell.angle_alpha   90.00
_cell.angle_beta   90.00
_cell.angle_gamma   90.00
#
_symmetry.space_group_name_H-M   'P 1'
#
loop_
_entity.id
_entity.type
_entity.pdbx_description
1 polymer ?
#
loop_
_entity_poly.entity_id
_entity_poly.type
_entity_poly.pdbx_seq_one_letter_code
_entity_poly.pdbx_strand_id
1 'polypeptide(L)'
;MAAGRASRALPRAAVAVVALALSGAGAVAETLHVAIKDLGFGPTAITARVGDVIEWTNTDFIAHTATAENGDFDVEIEPGATARVIVSKAGVVRYYCVFHPDMKASVTVLAK
;
A
#
# COMPACT_ATOMS: atom_id res chain seq x y z
N MET A 1 -30.92 -37.87 -43.16
CA MET A 1 -30.68 -37.65 -42.87
C MET A 1 -30.19 -37.01 -42.22
N ALA A 2 -30.09 -36.79 -41.99
CA ALA A 2 -29.64 -36.33 -41.38
C ALA A 2 -29.14 -35.92 -40.62
N ALA A 3 -28.92 -35.88 -40.46
CA ALA A 3 -28.46 -35.64 -39.75
C ALA A 3 -27.93 -34.99 -39.09
N GLY A 4 -27.75 -34.75 -38.92
CA GLY A 4 -27.24 -34.27 -38.29
C GLY A 4 -26.90 -33.80 -37.48
N ARG A 5 -26.74 -33.88 -37.23
CA ARG A 5 -26.48 -33.50 -36.51
C ARG A 5 -25.88 -33.06 -35.80
N ALA A 6 -25.63 -32.89 -35.61
CA ALA A 6 -25.11 -32.54 -34.99
C ALA A 6 -24.65 -31.89 -34.36
N SER A 7 -24.44 -31.59 -34.14
CA SER A 7 -24.03 -31.08 -33.53
C SER A 7 -23.66 -30.63 -32.72
N ARG A 8 -23.46 -30.55 -32.41
CA ARG A 8 -23.20 -30.16 -31.75
C ARG A 8 -22.79 -29.69 -30.95
N ALA A 9 -22.61 -29.45 -30.65
CA ALA A 9 -22.33 -29.07 -29.88
C ALA A 9 -21.57 -28.65 -29.22
N LEU A 10 -21.31 -28.55 -28.97
CA LEU A 10 -20.69 -28.32 -28.37
C LEU A 10 -20.21 -27.46 -27.70
N PRO A 11 -19.99 -27.00 -27.48
CA PRO A 11 -19.56 -26.14 -26.99
C PRO A 11 -19.27 -25.88 -25.89
N ARG A 12 -19.55 -25.85 -25.57
CA ARG A 12 -19.44 -25.70 -24.63
C ARG A 12 -18.64 -25.39 -23.90
N ALA A 13 -18.58 -25.37 -23.53
CA ALA A 13 -17.84 -25.39 -22.80
C ALA A 13 -17.11 -24.39 -22.33
N ALA A 14 -16.60 -24.07 -22.83
CA ALA A 14 -15.77 -23.15 -22.52
C ALA A 14 -15.95 -22.39 -21.42
N VAL A 15 -16.62 -21.84 -21.51
CA VAL A 15 -16.87 -21.13 -20.50
C VAL A 15 -16.32 -21.06 -19.29
N ALA A 16 -16.55 -21.96 -18.71
CA ALA A 16 -16.21 -21.98 -17.50
C ALA A 16 -15.06 -21.28 -17.13
N VAL A 17 -14.21 -21.60 -17.73
CA VAL A 17 -13.10 -21.04 -17.39
C VAL A 17 -12.98 -19.77 -16.80
N VAL A 18 -13.40 -19.06 -17.52
CA VAL A 18 -13.31 -17.87 -17.02
C VAL A 18 -13.35 -17.60 -15.62
N ALA A 19 -14.33 -18.03 -15.17
CA ALA A 19 -14.56 -17.77 -13.90
C ALA A 19 -13.37 -17.72 -13.14
N LEU A 20 -12.70 -18.67 -13.32
CA LEU A 20 -11.60 -18.76 -12.62
C LEU A 20 -10.77 -17.69 -12.54
N ALA A 21 -10.52 -17.25 -13.55
CA ALA A 21 -9.53 -16.32 -13.63
C ALA A 21 -9.81 -15.31 -12.59
N LEU A 22 -10.98 -15.02 -12.47
CA LEU A 22 -11.26 -14.07 -11.55
C LEU A 22 -10.95 -14.32 -10.22
N SER A 23 -11.22 -15.40 -9.83
CA SER A 23 -11.03 -15.68 -8.49
C SER A 23 -9.63 -15.40 -8.08
N GLY A 24 -8.77 -15.30 -8.96
CA GLY A 24 -7.42 -15.16 -8.59
C GLY A 24 -7.09 -13.75 -8.13
N ALA A 25 -8.01 -12.91 -8.31
CA ALA A 25 -7.72 -11.55 -7.98
C ALA A 25 -7.52 -11.36 -6.52
N GLY A 26 -6.37 -11.35 -6.07
CA GLY A 26 -6.10 -11.02 -4.70
C GLY A 26 -6.06 -9.53 -4.54
N ALA A 27 -5.85 -9.10 -3.35
CA ALA A 27 -5.74 -7.69 -3.05
C ALA A 27 -4.52 -7.11 -3.74
N VAL A 28 -4.65 -5.96 -4.29
CA VAL A 28 -3.56 -5.25 -4.91
C VAL A 28 -2.96 -4.30 -3.86
N ALA A 29 -1.65 -4.25 -3.81
CA ALA A 29 -0.98 -3.35 -2.89
C ALA A 29 -1.33 -1.91 -3.24
N GLU A 30 -1.58 -1.11 -2.24
CA GLU A 30 -1.88 0.29 -2.42
C GLU A 30 -0.72 1.15 -1.98
N THR A 31 -0.68 2.37 -2.47
CA THR A 31 0.27 3.38 -2.02
C THR A 31 -0.50 4.41 -1.22
N LEU A 32 -0.10 4.60 0.03
CA LEU A 32 -0.70 5.59 0.88
C LEU A 32 0.22 6.79 0.93
N HIS A 33 -0.31 7.95 0.62
CA HIS A 33 0.48 9.17 0.53
C HIS A 33 0.39 9.97 1.82
N VAL A 34 1.55 10.38 2.33
CA VAL A 34 1.64 11.24 3.51
C VAL A 34 2.41 12.48 3.11
N ALA A 35 1.84 13.63 3.33
CA ALA A 35 2.53 14.89 3.07
C ALA A 35 3.29 15.31 4.32
N ILE A 36 4.49 15.82 4.14
CA ILE A 36 5.23 16.46 5.21
C ILE A 36 5.19 17.94 4.90
N LYS A 37 4.57 18.70 5.80
CA LYS A 37 4.34 20.11 5.59
C LYS A 37 4.22 20.80 6.92
N ASP A 38 4.81 21.97 7.04
CA ASP A 38 4.74 22.79 8.24
C ASP A 38 5.13 21.99 9.51
N LEU A 39 6.19 21.22 9.39
CA LEU A 39 6.71 20.42 10.49
C LEU A 39 5.70 19.38 10.99
N GLY A 40 4.93 18.82 10.11
CA GLY A 40 3.95 17.81 10.46
C GLY A 40 3.76 16.76 9.39
N PHE A 41 3.16 15.65 9.75
CA PHE A 41 2.76 14.61 8.82
C PHE A 41 1.25 14.73 8.59
N GLY A 42 0.81 14.61 7.37
CA GLY A 42 -0.62 14.66 7.05
C GLY A 42 -1.03 13.62 6.04
N PRO A 43 -1.90 12.71 6.42
CA PRO A 43 -2.59 12.56 7.70
C PRO A 43 -1.68 12.05 8.81
N THR A 44 -2.04 12.32 10.04
CA THR A 44 -1.24 11.84 11.19
C THR A 44 -1.54 10.38 11.53
N ALA A 45 -2.61 9.83 11.03
CA ALA A 45 -2.95 8.43 11.26
C ALA A 45 -3.47 7.83 9.95
N ILE A 46 -2.89 6.74 9.54
CA ILE A 46 -3.31 6.04 8.33
C ILE A 46 -3.46 4.55 8.63
N THR A 47 -4.19 3.88 7.79
CA THR A 47 -4.37 2.43 7.88
C THR A 47 -3.88 1.81 6.58
N ALA A 48 -3.03 0.85 6.70
CA ALA A 48 -2.45 0.12 5.57
C ALA A 48 -2.65 -1.37 5.77
N ARG A 49 -2.34 -2.16 4.77
CA ARG A 49 -2.30 -3.62 4.88
C ARG A 49 -0.89 -4.08 4.60
N VAL A 50 -0.52 -5.22 5.14
CA VAL A 50 0.78 -5.81 4.86
C VAL A 50 0.97 -5.88 3.35
N GLY A 51 2.07 -5.34 2.86
CA GLY A 51 2.40 -5.28 1.43
C GLY A 51 2.14 -3.92 0.81
N ASP A 52 1.42 -3.05 1.49
CA ASP A 52 1.16 -1.70 0.97
C ASP A 52 2.41 -0.85 1.10
N VAL A 53 2.43 0.25 0.38
CA VAL A 53 3.54 1.19 0.36
C VAL A 53 3.11 2.48 1.03
N ILE A 54 3.94 3.01 1.90
CA ILE A 54 3.74 4.36 2.42
C ILE A 54 4.70 5.26 1.68
N GLU A 55 4.19 6.36 1.16
CA GLU A 55 5.01 7.30 0.43
C GLU A 55 4.92 8.67 1.08
N TRP A 56 6.03 9.18 1.58
CA TRP A 56 6.09 10.52 2.17
C TRP A 56 6.68 11.50 1.16
N THR A 57 6.07 12.66 1.02
CA THR A 57 6.62 13.74 0.19
C THR A 57 6.88 14.95 1.08
N ASN A 58 8.12 15.40 1.11
CA ASN A 58 8.52 16.51 1.96
C ASN A 58 8.38 17.83 1.19
N THR A 59 7.41 18.65 1.57
CA THR A 59 7.21 19.95 0.95
C THR A 59 7.77 21.09 1.82
N ASP A 60 8.46 20.78 2.89
CA ASP A 60 9.14 21.78 3.70
C ASP A 60 10.51 22.10 3.11
N PHE A 61 11.14 23.15 3.62
CA PHE A 61 12.45 23.57 3.14
C PHE A 61 13.60 22.89 3.89
N ILE A 62 13.31 22.04 4.85
CA ILE A 62 14.32 21.34 5.64
C ILE A 62 14.09 19.84 5.55
N ALA A 63 15.12 19.06 5.82
CA ALA A 63 15.01 17.62 5.81
C ALA A 63 14.21 17.12 7.01
N HIS A 64 13.51 16.04 6.83
CA HIS A 64 12.75 15.36 7.87
C HIS A 64 13.07 13.87 7.81
N THR A 65 12.62 13.12 8.80
CA THR A 65 12.67 11.66 8.75
C THR A 65 11.31 11.09 9.06
N ALA A 66 11.07 9.86 8.64
CA ALA A 66 9.97 9.05 9.11
C ALA A 66 10.63 7.85 9.77
N THR A 67 10.67 7.86 11.09
CA THR A 67 11.40 6.89 11.88
C THR A 67 10.45 6.15 12.81
N ALA A 68 10.27 4.87 12.57
CA ALA A 68 9.37 4.06 13.38
C ALA A 68 9.98 3.82 14.76
N GLU A 69 9.19 3.99 15.80
CA GLU A 69 9.66 3.77 17.17
C GLU A 69 10.13 2.34 17.38
N ASN A 70 9.51 1.40 16.70
CA ASN A 70 9.84 -0.01 16.84
C ASN A 70 10.93 -0.48 15.87
N GLY A 71 11.47 0.42 15.06
CA GLY A 71 12.53 0.06 14.13
C GLY A 71 12.08 -0.52 12.80
N ASP A 72 10.80 -0.61 12.54
CA ASP A 72 10.31 -1.20 11.28
C ASP A 72 10.74 -0.43 10.05
N PHE A 73 10.92 0.87 10.16
CA PHE A 73 11.44 1.69 9.07
C PHE A 73 12.13 2.95 9.60
N ASP A 74 13.00 3.50 8.79
CA ASP A 74 13.73 4.71 9.14
C ASP A 74 14.25 5.31 7.83
N VAL A 75 13.61 6.37 7.37
CA VAL A 75 13.99 7.02 6.12
C VAL A 75 14.17 8.51 6.33
N GLU A 76 15.17 9.06 5.68
CA GLU A 76 15.38 10.50 5.68
C GLU A 76 14.81 11.04 4.38
N ILE A 77 14.12 12.17 4.43
CA ILE A 77 13.43 12.73 3.28
C ILE A 77 13.88 14.18 3.12
N GLU A 78 14.72 14.41 2.12
CA GLU A 78 15.24 15.74 1.83
C GLU A 78 14.15 16.69 1.35
N PRO A 79 14.36 18.00 1.40
CA PRO A 79 13.37 18.96 0.92
C PRO A 79 12.99 18.66 -0.53
N GLY A 80 11.72 18.57 -0.80
CA GLY A 80 11.21 18.30 -2.14
C GLY A 80 11.26 16.84 -2.55
N ALA A 81 11.81 15.98 -1.71
CA ALA A 81 11.98 14.57 -2.06
C ALA A 81 10.81 13.71 -1.59
N THR A 82 10.79 12.50 -2.07
CA THR A 82 9.80 11.49 -1.73
C THR A 82 10.52 10.23 -1.28
N ALA A 83 10.03 9.59 -0.24
CA ALA A 83 10.57 8.33 0.24
C ALA A 83 9.44 7.31 0.37
N ARG A 84 9.74 6.04 0.14
CA ARG A 84 8.76 4.96 0.17
C ARG A 84 9.23 3.82 1.06
N VAL A 85 8.29 3.20 1.73
CA VAL A 85 8.55 2.01 2.54
C VAL A 85 7.42 1.02 2.30
N ILE A 86 7.74 -0.26 2.17
CA ILE A 86 6.72 -1.31 2.08
C ILE A 86 6.51 -1.79 3.50
N VAL A 87 5.26 -1.78 3.99
CA VAL A 87 4.98 -2.28 5.33
C VAL A 87 4.87 -3.79 5.29
N SER A 88 5.54 -4.46 6.19
CA SER A 88 5.65 -5.91 6.17
C SER A 88 5.10 -6.62 7.40
N LYS A 89 4.75 -5.90 8.44
CA LYS A 89 4.26 -6.51 9.67
C LYS A 89 2.99 -5.84 10.15
N ALA A 90 2.03 -6.63 10.54
CA ALA A 90 0.77 -6.11 11.08
C ALA A 90 1.02 -5.52 12.47
N GLY A 91 0.25 -4.54 12.83
CA GLY A 91 0.33 -3.90 14.14
C GLY A 91 0.23 -2.39 14.02
N VAL A 92 0.27 -1.72 15.13
CA VAL A 92 0.25 -0.25 15.17
C VAL A 92 1.69 0.23 15.30
N VAL A 93 2.12 1.04 14.37
CA VAL A 93 3.48 1.55 14.35
C VAL A 93 3.45 3.06 14.52
N ARG A 94 4.05 3.56 15.59
CA ARG A 94 4.18 4.99 15.77
C ARG A 94 5.51 5.42 15.18
N TYR A 95 5.53 6.56 14.54
CA TYR A 95 6.76 7.09 13.96
C TYR A 95 6.86 8.59 14.18
N TYR A 96 8.03 9.12 14.00
CA TYR A 96 8.33 10.52 14.28
C TYR A 96 9.50 11.00 13.43
N CYS A 97 9.78 12.28 13.47
CA CYS A 97 10.95 12.85 12.82
C CYS A 97 12.05 13.03 13.87
N VAL A 98 13.23 12.48 13.64
CA VAL A 98 14.32 12.55 14.61
C VAL A 98 14.83 13.99 14.80
N PHE A 99 14.66 14.84 13.80
CA PHE A 99 15.11 16.23 13.90
C PHE A 99 14.10 17.10 14.66
N HIS A 100 12.84 16.65 14.70
CA HIS A 100 11.76 17.39 15.33
C HIS A 100 10.87 16.36 16.05
N PRO A 101 11.27 15.92 17.24
CA PRO A 101 10.59 14.79 17.89
C PRO A 101 9.11 14.95 18.20
N ASP A 102 8.61 16.18 18.20
CA ASP A 102 7.17 16.38 18.42
C ASP A 102 6.37 16.15 17.13
N MET A 103 7.03 15.97 16.00
CA MET A 103 6.41 15.68 14.73
C MET A 103 6.18 14.19 14.68
N LYS A 104 4.94 13.78 14.99
CA LYS A 104 4.58 12.38 15.22
C LYS A 104 3.40 11.94 14.40
N ALA A 105 3.33 10.67 14.13
CA ALA A 105 2.21 10.06 13.38
C ALA A 105 2.15 8.56 13.66
N SER A 106 1.17 7.89 13.09
CA SER A 106 1.05 6.45 13.25
C SER A 106 0.48 5.79 12.01
N VAL A 107 0.78 4.53 11.85
CA VAL A 107 0.16 3.71 10.82
C VAL A 107 -0.32 2.43 11.49
N THR A 108 -1.57 2.06 11.23
CA THR A 108 -2.11 0.79 11.64
C THR A 108 -2.00 -0.13 10.44
N VAL A 109 -1.24 -1.20 10.58
CA VAL A 109 -1.04 -2.15 9.49
C VAL A 109 -1.88 -3.38 9.78
N LEU A 110 -2.84 -3.63 8.91
CA LEU A 110 -3.71 -4.79 9.02
C LEU A 110 -3.05 -5.99 8.35
N ALA A 111 -3.40 -7.15 8.81
CA ALA A 111 -2.92 -8.38 8.18
C ALA A 111 -3.43 -8.42 6.74
N LYS A 112 -2.71 -9.12 5.93
CA LYS A 112 -2.99 -9.18 4.52
C LYS A 112 -4.35 -9.78 4.19
#